data_c0d29af8a2b0419e3ebe0f0ddaabe569
#
_entry.id   c0d29af8a2b0419e3ebe0f0ddaabe569
#
_cell.length_a   1.000
_cell.length_b   1.000
_cell.length_c   1.000
_cell.angle_alpha   90.00
_cell.angle_beta   90.00
_cell.angle_gamma   90.00
#
_symmetry.space_group_name_H-M   'P 1'
#
loop_
_entity.id
_entity.type
_entity.pdbx_description
1 polymer ?
#
loop_
_entity_poly.entity_id
_entity_poly.type
_entity_poly.pdbx_seq_one_letter_code
_entity_poly.pdbx_strand_id
1 'polypeptide(L)'
;MIRRLLALTCAPLAACGLAVPALADEAKPAPASAPVLADKLTVMRLYGGADGESHIEKIALPDVGSIPGKMLQSRLYTTDIEIGEAPPGAFVDWHGVSSPRFLIVLQGQIEIGLGDGSKHILKAGDMVLAADTTGRGHTSRMIGNEIVRSLTVRLPKDDPLAPKLNPCPPGVADAQCVAAKQAAAAARQEQTAKAADAKSSK
;
A
#
# COMPACT_ATOMS: atom_id res chain seq x y z
N MET A 1 38.55 -64.12 65.57
CA MET A 1 37.26 -63.43 65.63
C MET A 1 37.43 -62.05 66.13
N ILE A 2 37.57 -61.07 65.27
CA ILE A 2 37.76 -59.67 65.66
C ILE A 2 36.79 -58.83 64.85
N ARG A 3 35.75 -58.29 65.47
CA ARG A 3 34.80 -57.35 64.91
C ARG A 3 35.44 -55.98 64.84
N ARG A 4 35.57 -55.43 63.64
CA ARG A 4 35.92 -54.04 63.45
C ARG A 4 34.65 -53.18 63.31
N LEU A 5 34.43 -52.30 64.24
CA LEU A 5 33.44 -51.20 64.13
C LEU A 5 33.95 -50.21 63.13
N LEU A 6 33.16 -49.89 62.11
CA LEU A 6 33.36 -48.70 61.28
C LEU A 6 32.51 -47.56 61.89
N ALA A 7 33.21 -46.52 62.28
CA ALA A 7 32.59 -45.24 62.69
C ALA A 7 32.22 -44.44 61.43
N LEU A 8 30.94 -44.17 61.25
CA LEU A 8 30.47 -43.24 60.24
C LEU A 8 30.60 -41.80 60.77
N THR A 9 31.46 -41.02 60.13
CA THR A 9 31.57 -39.59 60.39
C THR A 9 30.54 -38.85 59.50
N CYS A 10 29.61 -38.21 60.14
CA CYS A 10 28.59 -37.36 59.49
C CYS A 10 29.23 -36.01 59.17
N ALA A 11 29.38 -35.65 57.89
CA ALA A 11 29.79 -34.32 57.44
C ALA A 11 28.55 -33.41 57.34
N PRO A 12 28.64 -32.11 57.73
CA PRO A 12 27.54 -31.21 57.63
C PRO A 12 27.33 -30.78 56.17
N LEU A 13 26.11 -30.92 55.66
CA LEU A 13 25.68 -30.33 54.38
C LEU A 13 25.66 -28.80 54.51
N ALA A 14 26.56 -28.14 53.78
CA ALA A 14 26.47 -26.71 53.56
C ALA A 14 25.27 -26.44 52.64
N ALA A 15 24.24 -25.75 53.17
CA ALA A 15 23.11 -25.25 52.40
C ALA A 15 23.56 -24.15 51.43
N CYS A 16 23.73 -24.50 50.17
CA CYS A 16 23.95 -23.53 49.09
C CYS A 16 22.62 -22.84 48.79
N GLY A 17 22.45 -21.65 49.35
CA GLY A 17 21.29 -20.80 49.05
C GLY A 17 21.38 -20.26 47.62
N LEU A 18 20.64 -20.86 46.72
CA LEU A 18 20.40 -20.28 45.37
C LEU A 18 19.53 -19.03 45.55
N ALA A 19 20.14 -17.86 45.43
CA ALA A 19 19.42 -16.61 45.29
C ALA A 19 18.68 -16.64 43.95
N VAL A 20 17.37 -16.79 44.00
CA VAL A 20 16.47 -16.62 42.82
C VAL A 20 16.49 -15.14 42.50
N PRO A 21 16.90 -14.71 41.25
CA PRO A 21 16.78 -13.32 40.87
C PRO A 21 15.28 -12.96 40.88
N ALA A 22 14.91 -11.90 41.56
CA ALA A 22 13.58 -11.33 41.54
C ALA A 22 13.27 -11.00 40.06
N LEU A 23 12.22 -11.65 39.50
CA LEU A 23 11.66 -11.28 38.21
C LEU A 23 11.29 -9.80 38.35
N ALA A 24 11.95 -8.93 37.58
CA ALA A 24 11.55 -7.56 37.44
C ALA A 24 10.11 -7.57 36.96
N ASP A 25 9.22 -6.94 37.71
CA ASP A 25 7.81 -6.73 37.35
C ASP A 25 7.83 -5.93 36.05
N GLU A 26 7.62 -6.62 34.89
CA GLU A 26 7.48 -5.93 33.61
C GLU A 26 6.27 -5.02 33.75
N ALA A 27 6.53 -3.72 33.83
CA ALA A 27 5.51 -2.70 33.90
C ALA A 27 4.56 -2.92 32.70
N LYS A 28 3.32 -3.33 33.00
CA LYS A 28 2.24 -3.47 32.03
C LYS A 28 2.21 -2.20 31.15
N PRO A 29 2.36 -2.31 29.82
CA PRO A 29 2.32 -1.13 28.96
C PRO A 29 1.04 -0.34 29.24
N ALA A 30 1.18 0.97 29.37
CA ALA A 30 0.05 1.86 29.57
C ALA A 30 -0.96 1.61 28.43
N PRO A 31 -2.27 1.59 28.72
CA PRO A 31 -3.27 1.38 27.69
C PRO A 31 -3.09 2.45 26.61
N ALA A 32 -2.87 2.00 25.37
CA ALA A 32 -2.84 2.89 24.22
C ALA A 32 -4.11 3.73 24.21
N SER A 33 -3.99 5.06 24.06
CA SER A 33 -5.17 5.92 23.95
C SER A 33 -6.07 5.38 22.85
N ALA A 34 -7.39 5.33 23.11
CA ALA A 34 -8.34 4.88 22.12
C ALA A 34 -8.16 5.67 20.81
N PRO A 35 -8.17 5.01 19.63
CA PRO A 35 -8.02 5.70 18.36
C PRO A 35 -9.16 6.72 18.19
N VAL A 36 -8.76 7.96 17.86
CA VAL A 36 -9.72 9.05 17.60
C VAL A 36 -10.05 9.03 16.11
N LEU A 37 -11.34 9.06 15.79
CA LEU A 37 -11.80 9.14 14.41
C LEU A 37 -11.38 10.48 13.79
N ALA A 38 -10.88 10.44 12.55
CA ALA A 38 -10.55 11.65 11.80
C ALA A 38 -11.80 12.49 11.49
N ASP A 39 -11.64 13.78 11.17
CA ASP A 39 -12.77 14.64 10.80
C ASP A 39 -13.37 14.29 9.43
N LYS A 40 -12.56 13.70 8.54
CA LYS A 40 -12.97 13.33 7.18
C LYS A 40 -12.35 11.99 6.77
N LEU A 41 -13.11 11.22 6.01
CA LEU A 41 -12.58 10.04 5.34
C LEU A 41 -11.67 10.48 4.18
N THR A 42 -10.42 10.05 4.20
CA THR A 42 -9.42 10.41 3.20
C THR A 42 -8.80 9.19 2.56
N VAL A 43 -8.32 9.34 1.33
CA VAL A 43 -7.62 8.30 0.58
C VAL A 43 -6.42 8.89 -0.17
N MET A 44 -5.38 8.10 -0.39
CA MET A 44 -4.35 8.45 -1.36
C MET A 44 -4.90 8.33 -2.78
N ARG A 45 -4.66 9.33 -3.61
CA ARG A 45 -5.01 9.34 -5.03
C ARG A 45 -3.73 9.35 -5.85
N LEU A 46 -3.61 8.39 -6.73
CA LEU A 46 -2.60 8.33 -7.78
C LEU A 46 -3.21 8.93 -9.04
N TYR A 47 -2.61 9.97 -9.63
CA TYR A 47 -3.17 10.68 -10.78
C TYR A 47 -2.06 11.07 -11.79
N GLY A 48 -2.43 11.18 -13.07
CA GLY A 48 -1.52 11.67 -14.11
C GLY A 48 -1.38 13.20 -14.05
N GLY A 49 -0.16 13.68 -13.95
CA GLY A 49 0.16 15.12 -13.98
C GLY A 49 0.23 15.69 -15.39
N ALA A 50 0.26 17.02 -15.50
CA ALA A 50 0.44 17.72 -16.77
C ALA A 50 1.84 17.49 -17.39
N ASP A 51 2.80 17.09 -16.58
CA ASP A 51 4.15 16.69 -16.97
C ASP A 51 4.23 15.29 -17.62
N GLY A 52 3.10 14.58 -17.65
CA GLY A 52 3.01 13.22 -18.18
C GLY A 52 3.42 12.12 -17.20
N GLU A 53 3.76 12.47 -15.97
CA GLU A 53 4.12 11.52 -14.92
C GLU A 53 2.95 11.31 -13.95
N SER A 54 2.98 10.19 -13.23
CA SER A 54 2.02 9.92 -12.17
C SER A 54 2.50 10.50 -10.85
N HIS A 55 1.57 11.07 -10.08
CA HIS A 55 1.79 11.68 -8.78
C HIS A 55 0.84 11.10 -7.73
N ILE A 56 1.18 11.24 -6.45
CA ILE A 56 0.32 10.86 -5.34
C ILE A 56 -0.03 12.07 -4.50
N GLU A 57 -1.32 12.17 -4.13
CA GLU A 57 -1.82 13.16 -3.19
C GLU A 57 -2.85 12.54 -2.24
N LYS A 58 -3.17 13.23 -1.17
CA LYS A 58 -4.23 12.83 -0.23
C LYS A 58 -5.48 13.66 -0.49
N ILE A 59 -6.61 13.00 -0.76
CA ILE A 59 -7.90 13.65 -0.99
C ILE A 59 -8.92 13.24 0.06
N ALA A 60 -9.91 14.11 0.30
CA ALA A 60 -11.09 13.74 1.07
C ALA A 60 -12.13 13.08 0.16
N LEU A 61 -12.77 12.03 0.65
CA LEU A 61 -13.91 11.40 -0.01
C LEU A 61 -15.20 12.18 0.30
N PRO A 62 -16.20 12.13 -0.59
CA PRO A 62 -17.51 12.74 -0.33
C PRO A 62 -18.16 12.17 0.94
N ASP A 63 -18.64 13.05 1.79
CA ASP A 63 -19.38 12.67 2.98
C ASP A 63 -20.87 12.42 2.64
N VAL A 64 -21.41 11.30 3.08
CA VAL A 64 -22.80 10.91 2.84
C VAL A 64 -23.52 10.45 4.11
N GLY A 65 -23.42 11.20 5.18
CA GLY A 65 -24.11 10.94 6.42
C GLY A 65 -23.20 10.44 7.52
N SER A 66 -21.97 10.96 7.58
CA SER A 66 -21.07 10.76 8.71
C SER A 66 -21.71 11.27 10.02
N ILE A 67 -21.43 10.57 11.11
CA ILE A 67 -21.82 10.95 12.45
C ILE A 67 -20.56 11.40 13.18
N PRO A 68 -20.39 12.70 13.50
CA PRO A 68 -19.20 13.21 14.14
C PRO A 68 -18.78 12.39 15.37
N GLY A 69 -17.51 12.03 15.45
CA GLY A 69 -16.93 11.24 16.54
C GLY A 69 -17.38 9.78 16.63
N LYS A 70 -18.27 9.32 15.73
CA LYS A 70 -18.80 7.95 15.75
C LYS A 70 -18.55 7.20 14.45
N MET A 71 -18.80 7.80 13.32
CA MET A 71 -18.74 7.11 12.02
C MET A 71 -18.48 8.09 10.89
N LEU A 72 -17.55 7.74 9.98
CA LEU A 72 -17.35 8.42 8.71
C LEU A 72 -17.87 7.53 7.58
N GLN A 73 -18.60 8.10 6.63
CA GLN A 73 -19.17 7.38 5.50
C GLN A 73 -18.92 8.10 4.18
N SER A 74 -18.63 7.30 3.16
CA SER A 74 -18.62 7.73 1.77
C SER A 74 -19.37 6.71 0.93
N ARG A 75 -20.06 7.19 -0.11
CA ARG A 75 -20.74 6.34 -1.08
C ARG A 75 -20.26 6.69 -2.48
N LEU A 76 -19.92 5.67 -3.23
CA LEU A 76 -19.38 5.78 -4.57
C LEU A 76 -20.22 4.96 -5.53
N TYR A 77 -20.39 5.45 -6.73
CA TYR A 77 -20.95 4.66 -7.82
C TYR A 77 -19.85 3.83 -8.46
N THR A 78 -20.10 2.55 -8.69
CA THR A 78 -19.11 1.62 -9.24
C THR A 78 -19.65 0.97 -10.49
N THR A 79 -18.77 0.65 -11.44
CA THR A 79 -19.12 -0.08 -12.67
C THR A 79 -18.94 -1.57 -12.51
N ASP A 80 -17.86 -1.99 -11.84
CA ASP A 80 -17.57 -3.39 -11.57
C ASP A 80 -16.60 -3.56 -10.40
N ILE A 81 -16.49 -4.80 -9.95
CA ILE A 81 -15.58 -5.23 -8.89
C ILE A 81 -14.78 -6.42 -9.42
N GLU A 82 -13.47 -6.41 -9.19
CA GLU A 82 -12.54 -7.46 -9.59
C GLU A 82 -11.71 -7.91 -8.39
N ILE A 83 -11.57 -9.22 -8.21
CA ILE A 83 -10.65 -9.81 -7.23
C ILE A 83 -9.47 -10.38 -8.00
N GLY A 84 -8.26 -9.98 -7.62
CA GLY A 84 -7.02 -10.43 -8.23
C GLY A 84 -6.08 -11.08 -7.23
N GLU A 85 -5.29 -12.02 -7.71
CA GLU A 85 -4.17 -12.61 -6.99
C GLU A 85 -2.91 -12.57 -7.85
N ALA A 86 -1.76 -12.30 -7.20
CA ALA A 86 -0.47 -12.30 -7.85
C ALA A 86 0.59 -12.95 -6.95
N PRO A 87 1.53 -13.74 -7.53
CA PRO A 87 2.60 -14.35 -6.74
C PRO A 87 3.61 -13.33 -6.27
N PRO A 88 4.39 -13.63 -5.20
CA PRO A 88 5.52 -12.83 -4.78
C PRO A 88 6.50 -12.57 -5.94
N GLY A 89 7.04 -11.35 -6.01
CA GLY A 89 7.98 -10.93 -7.04
C GLY A 89 7.36 -10.58 -8.39
N ALA A 90 6.05 -10.79 -8.59
CA ALA A 90 5.37 -10.34 -9.80
C ALA A 90 5.58 -8.84 -10.01
N PHE A 91 5.81 -8.45 -11.25
CA PHE A 91 6.09 -7.06 -11.63
C PHE A 91 5.26 -6.67 -12.84
N VAL A 92 4.58 -5.55 -12.72
CA VAL A 92 3.87 -4.90 -13.82
C VAL A 92 4.65 -3.63 -14.15
N ASP A 93 5.16 -3.57 -15.36
CA ASP A 93 5.93 -2.43 -15.87
C ASP A 93 5.02 -1.21 -16.04
N TRP A 94 5.58 -0.11 -16.48
CA TRP A 94 4.89 1.18 -16.61
C TRP A 94 3.52 1.05 -17.27
N HIS A 95 2.48 1.38 -16.52
CA HIS A 95 1.10 1.31 -16.96
C HIS A 95 0.25 2.36 -16.24
N GLY A 96 -0.75 2.88 -16.92
CA GLY A 96 -1.81 3.66 -16.31
C GLY A 96 -3.10 2.85 -16.25
N VAL A 97 -4.12 3.40 -15.61
CA VAL A 97 -5.44 2.76 -15.53
C VAL A 97 -6.36 3.20 -16.67
N SER A 98 -7.21 2.31 -17.17
CA SER A 98 -8.18 2.62 -18.24
C SER A 98 -9.40 3.41 -17.75
N SER A 99 -9.68 3.34 -16.45
CA SER A 99 -10.70 4.10 -15.72
C SER A 99 -10.29 4.22 -14.26
N PRO A 100 -10.74 5.27 -13.56
CA PRO A 100 -10.47 5.42 -12.13
C PRO A 100 -10.94 4.19 -11.35
N ARG A 101 -10.16 3.77 -10.36
CA ARG A 101 -10.48 2.60 -9.54
C ARG A 101 -9.85 2.68 -8.17
N PHE A 102 -10.55 2.18 -7.18
CA PHE A 102 -9.92 1.85 -5.92
C PHE A 102 -9.22 0.51 -6.03
N LEU A 103 -7.97 0.47 -5.56
CA LEU A 103 -7.23 -0.76 -5.30
C LEU A 103 -7.13 -0.90 -3.78
N ILE A 104 -7.69 -1.98 -3.26
CA ILE A 104 -7.66 -2.33 -1.84
C ILE A 104 -6.81 -3.60 -1.70
N VAL A 105 -5.76 -3.54 -0.89
CA VAL A 105 -4.92 -4.71 -0.61
C VAL A 105 -5.58 -5.51 0.50
N LEU A 106 -5.93 -6.76 0.20
CA LEU A 106 -6.54 -7.70 1.16
C LEU A 106 -5.49 -8.57 1.85
N GLN A 107 -4.37 -8.87 1.14
CA GLN A 107 -3.27 -9.68 1.64
C GLN A 107 -1.98 -9.33 0.91
N GLY A 108 -0.84 -9.48 1.58
CA GLY A 108 0.48 -9.19 1.02
C GLY A 108 0.77 -7.70 0.90
N GLN A 109 1.70 -7.33 0.02
CA GLN A 109 2.16 -5.95 -0.15
C GLN A 109 2.43 -5.64 -1.62
N ILE A 110 2.08 -4.42 -2.03
CA ILE A 110 2.33 -3.88 -3.38
C ILE A 110 3.19 -2.63 -3.26
N GLU A 111 4.30 -2.59 -3.97
CA GLU A 111 5.12 -1.38 -4.18
C GLU A 111 4.65 -0.69 -5.45
N ILE A 112 4.23 0.56 -5.35
CA ILE A 112 3.92 1.45 -6.48
C ILE A 112 5.15 2.32 -6.70
N GLY A 113 5.74 2.27 -7.90
CA GLY A 113 6.88 3.11 -8.29
C GLY A 113 6.44 4.22 -9.24
N LEU A 114 6.91 5.45 -8.98
CA LEU A 114 6.59 6.64 -9.77
C LEU A 114 7.78 7.10 -10.62
N GLY A 115 7.53 8.00 -11.57
CA GLY A 115 8.52 8.51 -12.51
C GLY A 115 9.64 9.33 -11.87
N ASP A 116 9.39 9.93 -10.73
CA ASP A 116 10.38 10.65 -9.92
C ASP A 116 11.30 9.73 -9.08
N GLY A 117 11.10 8.40 -9.19
CA GLY A 117 11.84 7.39 -8.44
C GLY A 117 11.28 7.10 -7.04
N SER A 118 10.23 7.81 -6.62
CA SER A 118 9.57 7.53 -5.35
C SER A 118 8.83 6.20 -5.38
N LYS A 119 8.70 5.58 -4.20
CA LYS A 119 8.06 4.28 -4.01
C LYS A 119 7.08 4.34 -2.84
N HIS A 120 5.89 3.81 -3.06
CA HIS A 120 4.83 3.78 -2.08
C HIS A 120 4.41 2.33 -1.84
N ILE A 121 4.48 1.89 -0.58
CA ILE A 121 4.13 0.51 -0.22
C ILE A 121 2.71 0.49 0.33
N LEU A 122 1.86 -0.29 -0.32
CA LEU A 122 0.52 -0.62 0.12
C LEU A 122 0.54 -1.99 0.80
N LYS A 123 -0.02 -2.09 2.00
CA LYS A 123 -0.16 -3.32 2.79
C LYS A 123 -1.62 -3.73 2.89
N ALA A 124 -1.88 -4.91 3.42
CA ALA A 124 -3.23 -5.36 3.72
C ALA A 124 -4.00 -4.31 4.57
N GLY A 125 -5.18 -3.92 4.11
CA GLY A 125 -6.01 -2.86 4.65
C GLY A 125 -5.78 -1.48 4.02
N ASP A 126 -4.70 -1.26 3.29
CA ASP A 126 -4.48 0.00 2.57
C ASP A 126 -5.33 0.08 1.30
N MET A 127 -5.71 1.30 0.96
CA MET A 127 -6.52 1.63 -0.21
C MET A 127 -5.91 2.84 -0.93
N VAL A 128 -5.83 2.75 -2.26
CA VAL A 128 -5.45 3.86 -3.14
C VAL A 128 -6.49 4.03 -4.23
N LEU A 129 -6.82 5.28 -4.57
CA LEU A 129 -7.59 5.62 -5.77
C LEU A 129 -6.60 5.79 -6.94
N ALA A 130 -6.47 4.78 -7.80
CA ALA A 130 -5.72 4.90 -9.04
C ALA A 130 -6.56 5.62 -10.09
N ALA A 131 -6.13 6.80 -10.50
CA ALA A 131 -6.79 7.69 -11.43
C ALA A 131 -5.82 8.28 -12.48
N ASP A 132 -4.65 7.68 -12.63
CA ASP A 132 -3.65 8.02 -13.64
C ASP A 132 -4.03 7.41 -14.99
N THR A 133 -5.13 7.92 -15.54
CA THR A 133 -5.70 7.48 -16.85
C THR A 133 -4.92 8.01 -18.04
N THR A 134 -3.94 8.88 -17.82
CA THR A 134 -3.09 9.52 -18.84
C THR A 134 -1.65 9.55 -18.37
N GLY A 135 -0.73 9.82 -19.29
CA GLY A 135 0.69 9.87 -18.99
C GLY A 135 1.37 8.50 -19.01
N ARG A 136 2.57 8.45 -18.45
CA ARG A 136 3.41 7.25 -18.37
C ARG A 136 2.82 6.18 -17.44
N GLY A 137 2.07 6.61 -16.41
CA GLY A 137 1.57 5.70 -15.40
C GLY A 137 2.58 5.42 -14.30
N HIS A 138 2.42 4.27 -13.68
CA HIS A 138 3.21 3.77 -12.55
C HIS A 138 3.67 2.33 -12.79
N THR A 139 4.59 1.86 -11.98
CA THR A 139 4.95 0.44 -11.89
C THR A 139 4.32 -0.18 -10.66
N SER A 140 4.04 -1.50 -10.71
CA SER A 140 3.55 -2.25 -9.57
C SER A 140 4.42 -3.49 -9.35
N ARG A 141 4.89 -3.68 -8.12
CA ARG A 141 5.68 -4.85 -7.73
C ARG A 141 5.07 -5.50 -6.49
N MET A 142 4.84 -6.80 -6.56
CA MET A 142 4.41 -7.61 -5.43
C MET A 142 5.65 -7.93 -4.58
N ILE A 143 5.73 -7.34 -3.39
CA ILE A 143 6.90 -7.47 -2.50
C ILE A 143 6.61 -8.41 -1.33
N GLY A 144 7.70 -8.91 -0.71
CA GLY A 144 7.59 -9.91 0.35
C GLY A 144 7.53 -11.34 -0.20
N ASN A 145 7.03 -12.26 0.61
CA ASN A 145 6.99 -13.70 0.33
C ASN A 145 5.56 -14.28 0.31
N GLU A 146 4.55 -13.43 0.42
CA GLU A 146 3.15 -13.82 0.41
C GLU A 146 2.49 -13.56 -0.95
N ILE A 147 1.47 -14.36 -1.27
CA ILE A 147 0.57 -14.04 -2.38
C ILE A 147 -0.12 -12.70 -2.07
N VAL A 148 -0.08 -11.79 -3.03
CA VAL A 148 -0.84 -10.55 -2.95
C VAL A 148 -2.26 -10.83 -3.44
N ARG A 149 -3.25 -10.52 -2.60
CA ARG A 149 -4.68 -10.54 -2.96
C ARG A 149 -5.21 -9.12 -2.89
N SER A 150 -5.91 -8.69 -3.92
CA SER A 150 -6.46 -7.35 -4.01
C SER A 150 -7.91 -7.36 -4.48
N LEU A 151 -8.62 -6.30 -4.08
CA LEU A 151 -9.95 -5.96 -4.58
C LEU A 151 -9.82 -4.67 -5.38
N THR A 152 -10.23 -4.70 -6.63
CA THR A 152 -10.34 -3.51 -7.49
C THR A 152 -11.80 -3.14 -7.64
N VAL A 153 -12.13 -1.89 -7.33
CA VAL A 153 -13.49 -1.32 -7.46
C VAL A 153 -13.42 -0.21 -8.50
N ARG A 154 -13.95 -0.46 -9.71
CA ARG A 154 -13.88 0.50 -10.80
C ARG A 154 -14.98 1.56 -10.70
N LEU A 155 -14.58 2.79 -10.95
CA LEU A 155 -15.48 3.94 -11.03
C LEU A 155 -15.81 4.28 -12.49
N PRO A 156 -16.89 5.03 -12.75
CA PRO A 156 -17.14 5.60 -14.07
C PRO A 156 -15.94 6.42 -14.57
N LYS A 157 -15.70 6.46 -15.86
CA LYS A 157 -14.56 7.21 -16.45
C LYS A 157 -14.58 8.70 -16.16
N ASP A 158 -15.74 9.26 -15.94
CA ASP A 158 -16.02 10.66 -15.66
C ASP A 158 -16.29 10.93 -14.17
N ASP A 159 -15.95 9.99 -13.29
CA ASP A 159 -16.13 10.14 -11.84
C ASP A 159 -15.40 11.41 -11.34
N PRO A 160 -16.06 12.25 -10.54
CA PRO A 160 -15.48 13.50 -10.05
C PRO A 160 -14.27 13.33 -9.11
N LEU A 161 -14.05 12.14 -8.56
CA LEU A 161 -12.84 11.82 -7.77
C LEU A 161 -11.62 11.58 -8.68
N ALA A 162 -11.82 11.24 -9.95
CA ALA A 162 -10.75 11.31 -10.92
C ALA A 162 -10.50 12.78 -11.26
N PRO A 163 -9.25 13.24 -11.29
CA PRO A 163 -8.98 14.58 -11.80
C PRO A 163 -9.49 14.60 -13.23
N LYS A 164 -10.49 15.43 -13.49
CA LYS A 164 -10.69 15.90 -14.86
C LYS A 164 -9.39 16.61 -15.17
N LEU A 165 -8.53 15.96 -15.97
CA LEU A 165 -7.33 16.64 -16.43
C LEU A 165 -7.77 17.99 -17.01
N ASN A 166 -7.61 19.04 -16.21
CA ASN A 166 -7.41 20.32 -16.81
C ASN A 166 -6.08 20.16 -17.54
N PRO A 167 -6.07 20.06 -18.87
CA PRO A 167 -4.88 19.66 -19.61
C PRO A 167 -3.67 20.53 -19.33
N CYS A 168 -3.88 21.66 -18.67
CA CYS A 168 -2.87 22.64 -18.39
C CYS A 168 -3.10 23.30 -17.03
N PRO A 169 -2.12 23.29 -16.11
CA PRO A 169 -2.16 24.13 -14.93
C PRO A 169 -2.32 25.59 -15.33
N PRO A 170 -3.00 26.43 -14.52
CA PRO A 170 -3.05 27.87 -14.76
C PRO A 170 -1.63 28.42 -14.87
N GLY A 171 -1.30 29.06 -16.03
CA GLY A 171 0.02 29.66 -16.27
C GLY A 171 0.98 28.84 -17.13
N VAL A 172 0.63 27.62 -17.53
CA VAL A 172 1.40 26.85 -18.53
C VAL A 172 0.84 27.17 -19.93
N ALA A 173 1.71 27.57 -20.86
CA ALA A 173 1.31 27.88 -22.23
C ALA A 173 0.67 26.67 -22.91
N ASP A 174 -0.43 26.84 -23.61
CA ASP A 174 -1.20 25.78 -24.30
C ASP A 174 -0.33 24.88 -25.19
N ALA A 175 0.70 25.44 -25.83
CA ALA A 175 1.62 24.72 -26.71
C ALA A 175 2.49 23.70 -25.94
N GLN A 176 2.96 24.03 -24.75
CA GLN A 176 3.77 23.12 -23.92
C GLN A 176 2.93 21.93 -23.42
N CYS A 177 1.68 22.20 -23.09
CA CYS A 177 0.75 21.21 -22.64
C CYS A 177 0.31 20.24 -23.74
N VAL A 178 0.12 20.73 -24.96
CA VAL A 178 -0.14 19.90 -26.14
C VAL A 178 1.06 19.01 -26.44
N ALA A 179 2.28 19.56 -26.36
CA ALA A 179 3.51 18.82 -26.57
C ALA A 179 3.71 17.69 -25.53
N ALA A 180 3.46 17.96 -24.26
CA ALA A 180 3.54 16.96 -23.20
C ALA A 180 2.52 15.82 -23.40
N LYS A 181 1.29 16.14 -23.83
CA LYS A 181 0.28 15.13 -24.20
C LYS A 181 0.70 14.27 -25.38
N GLN A 182 1.27 14.87 -26.40
CA GLN A 182 1.74 14.16 -27.58
C GLN A 182 2.93 13.24 -27.25
N ALA A 183 3.87 13.71 -26.42
CA ALA A 183 4.99 12.92 -25.95
C ALA A 183 4.55 11.71 -25.10
N ALA A 184 3.60 11.93 -24.19
CA ALA A 184 3.03 10.85 -23.35
C ALA A 184 2.25 9.82 -24.19
N ALA A 185 1.51 10.27 -25.22
CA ALA A 185 0.81 9.37 -26.14
C ALA A 185 1.79 8.56 -27.00
N ALA A 186 2.87 9.17 -27.49
CA ALA A 186 3.92 8.50 -28.25
C ALA A 186 4.66 7.44 -27.43
N ALA A 187 5.01 7.76 -26.18
CA ALA A 187 5.64 6.82 -25.26
C ALA A 187 4.75 5.60 -24.96
N ARG A 188 3.43 5.79 -24.83
CA ARG A 188 2.46 4.69 -24.68
C ARG A 188 2.41 3.78 -25.92
N GLN A 189 2.42 4.36 -27.11
CA GLN A 189 2.41 3.57 -28.35
C GLN A 189 3.69 2.73 -28.50
N GLU A 190 4.85 3.30 -28.15
CA GLU A 190 6.11 2.59 -28.18
C GLU A 190 6.18 1.43 -27.19
N GLN A 191 5.63 1.61 -25.99
CA GLN A 191 5.54 0.54 -24.98
C GLN A 191 4.60 -0.59 -25.42
N THR A 192 3.46 -0.23 -26.03
CA THR A 192 2.50 -1.23 -26.56
C THR A 192 3.12 -2.04 -27.70
N ALA A 193 3.89 -1.39 -28.55
CA ALA A 193 4.63 -2.03 -29.64
C ALA A 193 5.71 -2.99 -29.11
N LYS A 194 6.53 -2.55 -28.15
CA LYS A 194 7.55 -3.40 -27.49
C LYS A 194 6.92 -4.61 -26.76
N ALA A 195 5.77 -4.42 -26.13
CA ALA A 195 5.06 -5.51 -25.47
C ALA A 195 4.45 -6.52 -26.46
N ALA A 196 4.04 -6.06 -27.64
CA ALA A 196 3.57 -6.93 -28.72
C ALA A 196 4.71 -7.75 -29.33
N ASP A 197 5.86 -7.12 -29.60
CA ASP A 197 7.05 -7.81 -30.15
C ASP A 197 7.59 -8.87 -29.16
N ALA A 198 7.62 -8.57 -27.88
CA ALA A 198 8.05 -9.52 -26.84
C ALA A 198 7.12 -10.76 -26.71
N LYS A 199 5.85 -10.64 -27.12
CA LYS A 199 4.89 -11.76 -27.18
C LYS A 199 5.00 -12.58 -28.47
N SER A 200 5.48 -11.96 -29.56
CA SER A 200 5.64 -12.63 -30.87
C SER A 200 6.94 -13.44 -30.98
N SER A 201 7.90 -13.21 -30.07
CA SER A 201 9.21 -13.88 -30.03
C SER A 201 9.30 -15.08 -29.08
N LYS A 202 8.16 -15.51 -28.52
CA LYS A 202 8.01 -16.74 -27.72
C LYS A 202 7.08 -17.73 -28.42
#